data_5277f5d4e3868a0b46b279631c2b2506
#
_entry.id   5277f5d4e3868a0b46b279631c2b2506
#
_cell.length_a   1.000
_cell.length_b   1.000
_cell.length_c   1.000
_cell.angle_alpha   90.00
_cell.angle_beta   90.00
_cell.angle_gamma   90.00
#
_symmetry.space_group_name_H-M   'P 1'
#
loop_
_entity.id
_entity.type
_entity.pdbx_description
1 polymer ?
#
loop_
_entity_poly.entity_id
_entity_poly.type
_entity_poly.pdbx_seq_one_letter_code
_entity_poly.pdbx_strand_id
1 'polypeptide(L)'
;MIRRAIYPGSFDPVTNGHLDVVDRARKLFDEVIVAVAHNDQKQPLFTLDERLGFLRSTIGNLDKVEIAPLNGLLVDFAVARQATAVIRGLRAVSDFEFEFQMALMNRKLEATVETIFLMPKEEYTYLSSRIVKEIARLGGDVGEFLPAPVAQALRAKLNSERSRQ
;
A
#
# COMPACT_ATOMS: atom_id res chain seq x y z
N MET A 1 -7.66 6.36 24.94
CA MET A 1 -7.38 5.13 24.16
C MET A 1 -6.83 5.57 22.81
N ILE A 2 -5.67 5.06 22.38
CA ILE A 2 -5.07 5.39 21.09
C ILE A 2 -5.82 4.64 20.00
N ARG A 3 -6.35 5.37 19.02
CA ARG A 3 -7.00 4.81 17.84
C ARG A 3 -5.92 4.50 16.80
N ARG A 4 -5.55 3.22 16.71
CA ARG A 4 -4.51 2.74 15.80
C ARG A 4 -5.13 1.96 14.64
N ALA A 5 -4.64 2.21 13.42
CA ALA A 5 -5.06 1.51 12.23
C ALA A 5 -3.87 0.93 11.47
N ILE A 6 -4.10 -0.20 10.80
CA ILE A 6 -3.14 -0.81 9.86
C ILE A 6 -3.56 -0.47 8.44
N TYR A 7 -2.64 0.03 7.64
CA TYR A 7 -2.82 0.16 6.19
C TYR A 7 -1.92 -0.85 5.48
N PRO A 8 -2.45 -2.03 5.13
CA PRO A 8 -1.67 -3.09 4.51
C PRO A 8 -1.62 -2.95 3.00
N GLY A 9 -0.53 -3.39 2.41
CA GLY A 9 -0.41 -3.49 0.95
C GLY A 9 0.90 -4.08 0.52
N SER A 10 1.01 -4.40 -0.77
CA SER A 10 2.27 -4.83 -1.37
C SER A 10 3.20 -3.63 -1.63
N PHE A 11 2.64 -2.48 -1.99
CA PHE A 11 3.41 -1.26 -2.32
C PHE A 11 4.56 -1.52 -3.30
N ASP A 12 4.23 -2.11 -4.43
CA ASP A 12 5.19 -2.60 -5.42
C ASP A 12 5.02 -1.96 -6.82
N PRO A 13 5.42 -0.70 -6.94
CA PRO A 13 5.85 0.23 -5.93
C PRO A 13 4.71 1.00 -5.24
N VAL A 14 5.03 1.77 -4.22
CA VAL A 14 4.15 2.79 -3.66
C VAL A 14 3.79 3.82 -4.73
N THR A 15 2.53 4.25 -4.77
CA THR A 15 2.00 5.25 -5.71
C THR A 15 1.47 6.49 -4.98
N ASN A 16 1.23 7.57 -5.71
CA ASN A 16 0.60 8.76 -5.15
C ASN A 16 -0.81 8.48 -4.58
N GLY A 17 -1.51 7.48 -5.13
CA GLY A 17 -2.78 7.01 -4.57
C GLY A 17 -2.63 6.39 -3.18
N HIS A 18 -1.59 5.59 -2.95
CA HIS A 18 -1.28 5.07 -1.61
C HIS A 18 -0.96 6.19 -0.63
N LEU A 19 -0.17 7.17 -1.06
CA LEU A 19 0.19 8.30 -0.20
C LEU A 19 -1.01 9.15 0.20
N ASP A 20 -1.96 9.34 -0.71
CA ASP A 20 -3.21 10.05 -0.44
C ASP A 20 -4.05 9.31 0.62
N VAL A 21 -4.14 8.00 0.55
CA VAL A 21 -4.83 7.19 1.57
C VAL A 21 -4.15 7.32 2.93
N VAL A 22 -2.82 7.30 2.99
CA VAL A 22 -2.07 7.50 4.24
C VAL A 22 -2.35 8.88 4.83
N ASP A 23 -2.34 9.94 4.01
CA ASP A 23 -2.62 11.30 4.48
C ASP A 23 -4.05 11.45 5.02
N ARG A 24 -5.02 10.78 4.42
CA ARG A 24 -6.39 10.74 4.93
C ARG A 24 -6.49 9.96 6.23
N ALA A 25 -5.85 8.81 6.30
CA ALA A 25 -5.87 7.93 7.47
C ALA A 25 -5.30 8.60 8.72
N ARG A 26 -4.14 9.27 8.63
CA ARG A 26 -3.52 9.95 9.77
C ARG A 26 -4.32 11.13 10.32
N LYS A 27 -5.32 11.64 9.58
CA LYS A 27 -6.27 12.64 10.06
C LYS A 27 -7.39 12.02 10.90
N LEU A 28 -7.68 10.75 10.70
CA LEU A 28 -8.76 10.01 11.37
C LEU A 28 -8.27 9.22 12.59
N PHE A 29 -7.01 8.78 12.55
CA PHE A 29 -6.40 7.93 13.58
C PHE A 29 -5.28 8.66 14.31
N ASP A 30 -5.00 8.20 15.52
CA ASP A 30 -3.89 8.71 16.31
C ASP A 30 -2.56 8.11 15.86
N GLU A 31 -2.60 6.87 15.32
CA GLU A 31 -1.47 6.18 14.72
C GLU A 31 -1.91 5.36 13.51
N VAL A 32 -1.12 5.38 12.45
CA VAL A 32 -1.29 4.58 11.24
C VAL A 32 -0.02 3.79 10.97
N ILE A 33 -0.14 2.47 10.92
CA ILE A 33 0.97 1.59 10.56
C ILE A 33 0.79 1.19 9.10
N VAL A 34 1.68 1.65 8.24
CA VAL A 34 1.76 1.22 6.84
C VAL A 34 2.51 -0.10 6.82
N ALA A 35 1.78 -1.18 6.58
CA ALA A 35 2.27 -2.55 6.71
C ALA A 35 2.55 -3.16 5.32
N VAL A 36 3.83 -3.37 5.01
CA VAL A 36 4.26 -3.90 3.72
C VAL A 36 4.24 -5.41 3.74
N ALA A 37 3.35 -6.01 2.93
CA ALA A 37 3.21 -7.45 2.87
C ALA A 37 4.47 -8.12 2.30
N HIS A 38 4.98 -9.11 3.04
CA HIS A 38 5.99 -10.03 2.56
C HIS A 38 5.28 -11.15 1.81
N ASN A 39 5.20 -11.03 0.48
CA ASN A 39 4.50 -12.00 -0.34
C ASN A 39 5.43 -12.56 -1.41
N ASP A 40 6.11 -13.66 -1.08
CA ASP A 40 7.05 -14.35 -1.96
C ASP A 40 6.36 -15.01 -3.17
N GLN A 41 5.07 -15.34 -3.05
CA GLN A 41 4.34 -16.04 -4.11
C GLN A 41 3.98 -15.15 -5.31
N LYS A 42 3.92 -13.83 -5.13
CA LYS A 42 3.53 -12.89 -6.19
C LYS A 42 4.70 -12.36 -7.01
N GLN A 43 5.93 -12.74 -6.70
CA GLN A 43 7.16 -12.26 -7.35
C GLN A 43 7.11 -10.73 -7.58
N PRO A 44 7.19 -9.92 -6.52
CA PRO A 44 7.16 -8.47 -6.66
C PRO A 44 8.36 -7.98 -7.48
N LEU A 45 8.21 -6.86 -8.17
CA LEU A 45 9.29 -6.23 -8.93
C LEU A 45 10.40 -5.72 -8.00
N PHE A 46 10.00 -5.16 -6.86
CA PHE A 46 10.91 -4.65 -5.84
C PHE A 46 10.97 -5.58 -4.63
N THR A 47 12.16 -5.75 -4.08
CA THR A 47 12.34 -6.50 -2.83
C THR A 47 11.59 -5.83 -1.67
N LEU A 48 11.40 -6.56 -0.57
CA LEU A 48 10.77 -5.99 0.63
C LEU A 48 11.55 -4.76 1.13
N ASP A 49 12.88 -4.83 1.16
CA ASP A 49 13.73 -3.72 1.62
C ASP A 49 13.64 -2.50 0.72
N GLU A 50 13.59 -2.69 -0.60
CA GLU A 50 13.37 -1.60 -1.56
C GLU A 50 12.02 -0.93 -1.31
N ARG A 51 10.93 -1.71 -1.15
CA ARG A 51 9.59 -1.19 -0.90
C ARG A 51 9.47 -0.43 0.42
N LEU A 52 10.06 -0.97 1.49
CA LEU A 52 10.17 -0.28 2.78
C LEU A 52 11.00 1.00 2.66
N GLY A 53 12.10 0.96 1.91
CA GLY A 53 12.94 2.12 1.65
C GLY A 53 12.19 3.26 0.94
N PHE A 54 11.38 2.94 -0.07
CA PHE A 54 10.54 3.93 -0.76
C PHE A 54 9.54 4.58 0.17
N LEU A 55 8.86 3.81 1.01
CA LEU A 55 7.93 4.36 1.98
C LEU A 55 8.64 5.24 3.00
N ARG A 56 9.78 4.81 3.54
CA ARG A 56 10.56 5.62 4.49
C ARG A 56 11.00 6.94 3.89
N SER A 57 11.44 6.95 2.64
CA SER A 57 11.88 8.17 1.96
C SER A 57 10.73 9.13 1.63
N THR A 58 9.51 8.63 1.47
CA THR A 58 8.35 9.44 1.05
C THR A 58 7.47 9.89 2.21
N ILE A 59 7.23 9.03 3.18
CA ILE A 59 6.31 9.29 4.31
C ILE A 59 6.92 9.01 5.68
N GLY A 60 8.18 8.61 5.76
CA GLY A 60 8.83 8.27 7.05
C GLY A 60 8.91 9.43 8.04
N ASN A 61 8.82 10.67 7.57
CA ASN A 61 8.84 11.87 8.40
C ASN A 61 7.44 12.40 8.75
N LEU A 62 6.38 11.75 8.29
CA LEU A 62 5.02 12.17 8.64
C LEU A 62 4.71 11.79 10.10
N ASP A 63 4.13 12.72 10.82
CA ASP A 63 3.60 12.46 12.14
C ASP A 63 2.52 11.38 12.10
N LYS A 64 2.41 10.60 13.16
CA LYS A 64 1.44 9.51 13.34
C LYS A 64 1.59 8.33 12.37
N VAL A 65 2.67 8.25 11.59
CA VAL A 65 2.90 7.19 10.61
C VAL A 65 4.08 6.33 11.02
N GLU A 66 3.86 5.02 11.09
CA GLU A 66 4.88 4.00 11.25
C GLU A 66 4.91 3.13 9.99
N ILE A 67 6.10 2.65 9.59
CA ILE A 67 6.28 1.74 8.46
C ILE A 67 6.85 0.44 9.00
N ALA A 68 6.19 -0.68 8.72
CA ALA A 68 6.59 -1.98 9.22
C ALA A 68 6.40 -3.08 8.17
N PRO A 69 7.22 -4.14 8.18
CA PRO A 69 6.94 -5.34 7.41
C PRO A 69 5.76 -6.10 8.02
N LEU A 70 4.91 -6.65 7.15
CA LEU A 70 3.78 -7.49 7.54
C LEU A 70 4.12 -8.95 7.21
N ASN A 71 4.28 -9.76 8.23
CA ASN A 71 4.45 -11.21 8.11
C ASN A 71 3.21 -11.92 8.66
N GLY A 72 2.77 -12.96 7.97
CA GLY A 72 1.65 -13.78 8.40
C GLY A 72 0.28 -13.13 8.14
N LEU A 73 -0.69 -13.49 8.98
CA LEU A 73 -2.07 -13.08 8.80
C LEU A 73 -2.29 -11.63 9.26
N LEU A 74 -2.99 -10.87 8.45
CA LEU A 74 -3.24 -9.44 8.69
C LEU A 74 -3.92 -9.18 10.05
N VAL A 75 -4.93 -9.96 10.38
CA VAL A 75 -5.67 -9.77 11.64
C VAL A 75 -4.82 -10.08 12.86
N ASP A 76 -3.95 -11.09 12.80
CA ASP A 76 -3.00 -11.40 13.89
C ASP A 76 -2.00 -10.25 14.07
N PHE A 77 -1.50 -9.71 12.97
CA PHE A 77 -0.64 -8.53 13.01
C PHE A 77 -1.36 -7.32 13.62
N ALA A 78 -2.62 -7.09 13.25
CA ALA A 78 -3.42 -5.99 13.79
C ALA A 78 -3.62 -6.14 15.31
N VAL A 79 -3.96 -7.33 15.79
CA VAL A 79 -4.11 -7.62 17.23
C VAL A 79 -2.78 -7.42 17.97
N ALA A 80 -1.68 -7.97 17.46
CA ALA A 80 -0.35 -7.83 18.06
C ALA A 80 0.10 -6.36 18.16
N ARG A 81 -0.37 -5.51 17.22
CA ARG A 81 -0.09 -4.07 17.21
C ARG A 81 -1.15 -3.25 17.93
N GLN A 82 -2.12 -3.90 18.58
CA GLN A 82 -3.24 -3.24 19.28
C GLN A 82 -4.01 -2.27 18.35
N ALA A 83 -4.13 -2.62 17.08
CA ALA A 83 -4.92 -1.86 16.11
C ALA A 83 -6.37 -2.35 16.12
N THR A 84 -7.29 -1.42 16.02
CA THR A 84 -8.74 -1.70 15.99
C THR A 84 -9.33 -1.59 14.58
N ALA A 85 -8.53 -1.14 13.62
CA ALA A 85 -8.98 -0.96 12.25
C ALA A 85 -7.91 -1.37 11.23
N VAL A 86 -8.39 -1.92 10.12
CA VAL A 86 -7.64 -2.11 8.88
C VAL A 86 -8.17 -1.12 7.85
N ILE A 87 -7.29 -0.35 7.24
CA ILE A 87 -7.63 0.60 6.20
C ILE A 87 -7.39 -0.04 4.84
N ARG A 88 -8.37 0.11 3.95
CA ARG A 88 -8.26 -0.26 2.54
C ARG A 88 -8.61 0.93 1.67
N GLY A 89 -7.80 1.19 0.66
CA GLY A 89 -8.14 2.13 -0.40
C GLY A 89 -9.17 1.48 -1.33
N LEU A 90 -10.30 2.16 -1.56
CA LEU A 90 -11.32 1.69 -2.49
C LEU A 90 -11.27 2.56 -3.75
N ARG A 91 -11.02 1.93 -4.90
CA ARG A 91 -10.85 2.60 -6.20
C ARG A 91 -12.04 2.34 -7.13
N ALA A 92 -11.80 1.68 -8.25
CA ALA A 92 -12.85 1.35 -9.22
C ALA A 92 -13.80 0.26 -8.70
N VAL A 93 -14.97 0.15 -9.33
CA VAL A 93 -16.04 -0.79 -8.95
C VAL A 93 -15.56 -2.24 -8.87
N SER A 94 -14.63 -2.65 -9.72
CA SER A 94 -14.05 -4.00 -9.72
C SER A 94 -13.30 -4.39 -8.43
N ASP A 95 -12.82 -3.41 -7.67
CA ASP A 95 -12.15 -3.68 -6.39
C ASP A 95 -13.14 -3.98 -5.25
N PHE A 96 -14.38 -3.46 -5.35
CA PHE A 96 -15.33 -3.48 -4.24
C PHE A 96 -15.71 -4.89 -3.80
N GLU A 97 -16.05 -5.76 -4.72
CA GLU A 97 -16.48 -7.13 -4.38
C GLU A 97 -15.39 -7.90 -3.64
N PHE A 98 -14.16 -7.85 -4.15
CA PHE A 98 -13.02 -8.51 -3.51
C PHE A 98 -12.73 -7.91 -2.14
N GLU A 99 -12.67 -6.60 -2.03
CA GLU A 99 -12.41 -5.90 -0.76
C GLU A 99 -13.50 -6.17 0.27
N PHE A 100 -14.77 -6.23 -0.17
CA PHE A 100 -15.90 -6.57 0.69
C PHE A 100 -15.80 -8.00 1.23
N GLN A 101 -15.48 -8.97 0.37
CA GLN A 101 -15.26 -10.36 0.80
C GLN A 101 -14.12 -10.46 1.81
N MET A 102 -12.99 -9.80 1.56
CA MET A 102 -11.86 -9.80 2.49
C MET A 102 -12.20 -9.16 3.84
N ALA A 103 -12.98 -8.08 3.83
CA ALA A 103 -13.44 -7.44 5.06
C ALA A 103 -14.31 -8.38 5.90
N LEU A 104 -15.23 -9.11 5.27
CA LEU A 104 -16.06 -10.08 5.96
C LEU A 104 -15.24 -11.27 6.50
N MET A 105 -14.26 -11.75 5.75
CA MET A 105 -13.36 -12.81 6.21
C MET A 105 -12.52 -12.35 7.40
N ASN A 106 -11.95 -11.15 7.34
CA ASN A 106 -11.18 -10.58 8.44
C ASN A 106 -12.03 -10.44 9.71
N ARG A 107 -13.27 -9.94 9.58
CA ARG A 107 -14.23 -9.85 10.70
C ARG A 107 -14.57 -11.21 11.30
N LYS A 108 -14.68 -12.25 10.45
CA LYS A 108 -14.94 -13.62 10.93
C LYS A 108 -13.76 -14.19 11.72
N LEU A 109 -12.53 -13.86 11.31
CA LEU A 109 -11.32 -14.33 11.97
C LEU A 109 -11.05 -13.55 13.26
N GLU A 110 -11.31 -12.23 13.26
CA GLU A 110 -11.07 -11.35 14.40
C GLU A 110 -12.13 -10.22 14.44
N ALA A 111 -13.11 -10.40 15.31
CA ALA A 111 -14.27 -9.50 15.39
C ALA A 111 -13.95 -8.12 15.99
N THR A 112 -12.81 -7.98 16.65
CA THR A 112 -12.39 -6.70 17.27
C THR A 112 -11.69 -5.75 16.28
N VAL A 113 -11.36 -6.24 15.07
CA VAL A 113 -10.69 -5.46 14.02
C VAL A 113 -11.68 -5.16 12.90
N GLU A 114 -12.02 -3.87 12.75
CA GLU A 114 -12.91 -3.41 11.67
C GLU A 114 -12.16 -3.03 10.41
N THR A 115 -12.79 -3.23 9.25
CA THR A 115 -12.26 -2.74 7.97
C THR A 115 -12.91 -1.41 7.61
N ILE A 116 -12.08 -0.43 7.31
CA ILE A 116 -12.50 0.92 6.91
C ILE A 116 -12.02 1.20 5.49
N PHE A 117 -12.95 1.53 4.62
CA PHE A 117 -12.65 1.91 3.24
C PHE A 117 -12.47 3.42 3.12
N LEU A 118 -11.34 3.84 2.57
CA LEU A 118 -11.07 5.22 2.24
C LEU A 118 -11.00 5.38 0.72
N MET A 119 -11.72 6.34 0.19
CA MET A 119 -11.61 6.70 -1.21
C MET A 119 -10.43 7.66 -1.40
N PRO A 120 -9.49 7.35 -2.31
CA PRO A 120 -8.46 8.29 -2.71
C PRO A 120 -9.08 9.47 -3.48
N LYS A 121 -8.28 10.48 -3.77
CA LYS A 121 -8.68 11.56 -4.68
C LYS A 121 -9.15 10.98 -6.01
N GLU A 122 -10.07 11.69 -6.67
CA GLU A 122 -10.65 11.29 -7.96
C GLU A 122 -9.57 10.95 -9.00
N GLU A 123 -8.53 11.76 -9.09
CA GLU A 123 -7.40 11.57 -10.01
C GLU A 123 -6.60 10.27 -9.77
N TYR A 124 -6.77 9.60 -8.62
CA TYR A 124 -6.09 8.34 -8.28
C TYR A 124 -7.03 7.12 -8.27
N THR A 125 -8.31 7.28 -8.60
CA THR A 125 -9.29 6.19 -8.53
C THR A 125 -9.02 5.05 -9.51
N TYR A 126 -8.36 5.31 -10.62
CA TYR A 126 -7.93 4.33 -11.63
C TYR A 126 -6.46 3.91 -11.47
N LEU A 127 -5.75 4.47 -10.50
CA LEU A 127 -4.33 4.23 -10.31
C LEU A 127 -4.07 2.94 -9.53
N SER A 128 -3.18 2.09 -10.05
CA SER A 128 -2.67 0.92 -9.34
C SER A 128 -1.20 0.70 -9.67
N SER A 129 -0.46 0.06 -8.76
CA SER A 129 0.94 -0.32 -9.00
C SER A 129 1.09 -1.23 -10.23
N ARG A 130 0.10 -2.08 -10.49
CA ARG A 130 0.08 -2.95 -11.66
C ARG A 130 0.04 -2.15 -12.97
N ILE A 131 -0.92 -1.23 -13.09
CA ILE A 131 -1.08 -0.38 -14.28
C ILE A 131 0.16 0.48 -14.49
N VAL A 132 0.71 1.07 -13.42
CA VAL A 132 1.93 1.87 -13.49
C VAL A 132 3.10 1.06 -14.04
N LYS A 133 3.29 -0.18 -13.55
CA LYS A 133 4.35 -1.07 -14.06
C LYS A 133 4.13 -1.44 -15.53
N GLU A 134 2.90 -1.71 -15.94
CA GLU A 134 2.58 -2.01 -17.34
C GLU A 134 2.90 -0.84 -18.26
N ILE A 135 2.46 0.37 -17.91
CA ILE A 135 2.75 1.59 -18.68
C ILE A 135 4.26 1.83 -18.77
N ALA A 136 4.97 1.72 -17.66
CA ALA A 136 6.41 1.92 -17.63
C ALA A 136 7.17 0.89 -18.47
N ARG A 137 6.74 -0.38 -18.49
CA ARG A 137 7.32 -1.43 -19.33
C ARG A 137 7.17 -1.11 -20.83
N LEU A 138 6.09 -0.47 -21.20
CA LEU A 138 5.82 -0.03 -22.57
C LEU A 138 6.49 1.31 -22.91
N GLY A 139 7.26 1.90 -22.00
CA GLY A 139 7.98 3.15 -22.21
C GLY A 139 7.18 4.43 -21.93
N GLY A 140 5.97 4.29 -21.35
CA GLY A 140 5.14 5.43 -20.97
C GLY A 140 5.72 6.19 -19.76
N ASP A 141 5.45 7.48 -19.68
CA ASP A 141 5.82 8.30 -18.51
C ASP A 141 4.86 8.07 -17.35
N VAL A 142 5.41 7.70 -16.21
CA VAL A 142 4.67 7.43 -14.97
C VAL A 142 5.00 8.41 -13.86
N GLY A 143 5.68 9.51 -14.17
CA GLY A 143 6.15 10.50 -13.20
C GLY A 143 5.03 11.19 -12.43
N GLU A 144 3.84 11.35 -13.02
CA GLU A 144 2.68 11.95 -12.37
C GLU A 144 2.03 11.01 -11.33
N PHE A 145 2.28 9.71 -11.42
CA PHE A 145 1.62 8.70 -10.58
C PHE A 145 2.46 8.24 -9.40
N LEU A 146 3.75 8.56 -9.42
CA LEU A 146 4.73 8.08 -8.45
C LEU A 146 5.49 9.24 -7.81
N PRO A 147 5.92 9.10 -6.55
CA PRO A 147 6.96 9.98 -6.01
C PRO A 147 8.22 9.92 -6.89
N ALA A 148 8.90 11.04 -7.05
CA ALA A 148 10.06 11.16 -7.96
C ALA A 148 11.16 10.10 -7.73
N PRO A 149 11.57 9.77 -6.49
CA PRO A 149 12.57 8.72 -6.25
C PRO A 149 12.08 7.33 -6.69
N VAL A 150 10.77 7.06 -6.54
CA VAL A 150 10.16 5.78 -6.92
C VAL A 150 10.07 5.66 -8.44
N ALA A 151 9.68 6.73 -9.13
CA ALA A 151 9.65 6.77 -10.60
C ALA A 151 11.04 6.52 -11.20
N GLN A 152 12.06 7.13 -10.61
CA GLN A 152 13.45 6.92 -11.03
C GLN A 152 13.91 5.47 -10.83
N ALA A 153 13.63 4.89 -9.67
CA ALA A 153 13.95 3.50 -9.35
C ALA A 153 13.23 2.51 -10.29
N LEU A 154 11.97 2.78 -10.62
CA LEU A 154 11.20 1.96 -11.54
C LEU A 154 11.81 1.95 -12.94
N ARG A 155 12.17 3.12 -13.46
CA ARG A 155 12.85 3.23 -14.77
C ARG A 155 14.18 2.47 -14.78
N ALA A 156 15.00 2.65 -13.74
CA ALA A 156 16.28 1.95 -13.63
C ALA A 156 16.12 0.42 -13.58
N LYS A 157 15.16 -0.07 -12.80
CA LYS A 157 14.86 -1.50 -12.67
C LYS A 157 14.45 -2.12 -14.02
N LEU A 158 13.52 -1.49 -14.72
CA LEU A 158 13.04 -1.97 -16.02
C LEU A 158 14.09 -1.90 -17.14
N ASN A 159 14.96 -0.89 -17.12
CA ASN A 159 16.07 -0.80 -18.06
C ASN A 159 17.07 -1.92 -17.85
N SER A 160 17.36 -2.29 -16.58
CA SER A 160 18.25 -3.40 -16.27
C SER A 160 17.67 -4.77 -16.70
N GLU A 161 16.37 -4.95 -16.64
CA GLU A 161 15.70 -6.17 -17.14
C GLU A 161 15.82 -6.29 -18.66
N ARG A 162 15.62 -5.18 -19.41
CA ARG A 162 15.76 -5.15 -20.88
C ARG A 162 17.18 -5.46 -21.35
N SER A 163 18.19 -5.06 -20.60
CA SER A 163 19.60 -5.29 -20.94
C SER A 163 20.06 -6.73 -20.72
N ARG A 164 19.24 -7.57 -20.05
CA ARG A 164 19.52 -8.99 -19.79
C ARG A 164 18.82 -9.95 -20.75
N GLN A 165 17.95 -9.44 -21.63
CA GLN A 165 17.27 -10.17 -22.71
C GLN A 165 18.01 -9.96 -24.03
#